data_2f7eefab918597da758b427a9f9e3bce
#
_entry.id   2f7eefab918597da758b427a9f9e3bce
#
_cell.length_a   1.000
_cell.length_b   1.000
_cell.length_c   1.000
_cell.angle_alpha   90.00
_cell.angle_beta   90.00
_cell.angle_gamma   90.00
#
_symmetry.space_group_name_H-M   'P 1'
#
loop_
_entity.id
_entity.type
_entity.pdbx_description
1 polymer ?
#
loop_
_entity_poly.entity_id
_entity_poly.type
_entity_poly.pdbx_seq_one_letter_code
_entity_poly.pdbx_strand_id
1 'polypeptide(L)'
;MERALAIAATLVAGALVAAQPPANSELGRHVGSLGAAFVSVSLSLGILGVLLVATGGLGQLSGLSEFRAEYAIGGVAGAAIVGISLVTVRELGAGGVVAATVCTQLIVSLILDRLGVLGLSPTGITPARIAGVVLLIAGTILLTAGD
;
A
#
# COMPACT_ATOMS: atom_id res chain seq x y z
N MET A 1 1.72 16.64 -14.35
CA MET A 1 1.02 15.44 -14.82
C MET A 1 -0.47 15.77 -14.88
N GLU A 2 -1.15 15.52 -15.98
CA GLU A 2 -2.58 15.78 -16.09
C GLU A 2 -3.38 14.88 -15.12
N ARG A 3 -4.48 15.41 -14.59
CA ARG A 3 -5.32 14.70 -13.60
C ARG A 3 -5.78 13.32 -14.10
N ALA A 4 -6.14 13.23 -15.39
CA ALA A 4 -6.55 11.97 -16.00
C ALA A 4 -5.43 10.93 -16.00
N LEU A 5 -4.20 11.33 -16.35
CA LEU A 5 -3.04 10.46 -16.34
C LEU A 5 -2.69 10.00 -14.91
N ALA A 6 -2.81 10.89 -13.93
CA ALA A 6 -2.61 10.53 -12.53
C ALA A 6 -3.61 9.46 -12.07
N ILE A 7 -4.90 9.63 -12.42
CA ILE A 7 -5.94 8.65 -12.11
C ILE A 7 -5.65 7.31 -12.80
N ALA A 8 -5.33 7.31 -14.09
CA ALA A 8 -5.04 6.09 -14.84
C ALA A 8 -3.84 5.33 -14.23
N ALA A 9 -2.75 6.05 -13.91
CA ALA A 9 -1.57 5.45 -13.29
C ALA A 9 -1.92 4.85 -11.90
N THR A 10 -2.75 5.52 -11.11
CA THR A 10 -3.19 5.01 -9.81
C THR A 10 -4.05 3.77 -9.93
N LEU A 11 -4.93 3.70 -10.95
CA LEU A 11 -5.73 2.50 -11.21
C LEU A 11 -4.86 1.30 -11.58
N VAL A 12 -3.85 1.49 -12.43
CA VAL A 12 -2.88 0.44 -12.77
C VAL A 12 -2.11 -0.01 -11.53
N ALA A 13 -1.62 0.93 -10.72
CA ALA A 13 -0.94 0.60 -9.46
C ALA A 13 -1.84 -0.19 -8.51
N GLY A 14 -3.12 0.21 -8.38
CA GLY A 14 -4.10 -0.51 -7.56
C GLY A 14 -4.34 -1.95 -8.04
N ALA A 15 -4.44 -2.17 -9.35
CA ALA A 15 -4.58 -3.51 -9.91
C ALA A 15 -3.35 -4.40 -9.61
N LEU A 16 -2.15 -3.85 -9.74
CA LEU A 16 -0.91 -4.56 -9.40
C LEU A 16 -0.83 -4.89 -7.90
N VAL A 17 -1.20 -3.95 -7.04
CA VAL A 17 -1.26 -4.17 -5.58
C VAL A 17 -2.26 -5.27 -5.22
N ALA A 18 -3.43 -5.31 -5.89
CA ALA A 18 -4.43 -6.36 -5.65
C ALA A 18 -3.94 -7.78 -6.05
N ALA A 19 -3.05 -7.89 -7.02
CA ALA A 19 -2.46 -9.16 -7.46
C ALA A 19 -1.31 -9.65 -6.54
N GLN A 20 -0.71 -8.78 -5.73
CA GLN A 20 0.44 -9.15 -4.89
C GLN A 20 0.12 -10.21 -3.84
N PRO A 21 -0.96 -10.11 -3.02
CA PRO A 21 -1.22 -11.07 -1.95
C PRO A 21 -1.38 -12.50 -2.46
N PRO A 22 -2.20 -12.80 -3.48
CA PRO A 22 -2.32 -14.17 -3.98
C PRO A 22 -1.02 -14.67 -4.62
N ALA A 23 -0.29 -13.85 -5.37
CA ALA A 23 0.98 -14.24 -5.97
C ALA A 23 2.04 -14.57 -4.89
N ASN A 24 2.18 -13.71 -3.89
CA ASN A 24 3.10 -13.93 -2.78
C ASN A 24 2.68 -15.11 -1.90
N SER A 25 1.36 -15.33 -1.73
CA SER A 25 0.84 -16.48 -0.98
C SER A 25 1.17 -17.80 -1.68
N GLU A 26 1.07 -17.84 -3.01
CA GLU A 26 1.47 -19.02 -3.77
C GLU A 26 2.98 -19.29 -3.68
N LEU A 27 3.81 -18.27 -3.84
CA LEU A 27 5.25 -18.38 -3.60
C LEU A 27 5.54 -18.88 -2.18
N GLY A 28 4.77 -18.43 -1.21
CA GLY A 28 4.89 -18.82 0.20
C GLY A 28 4.66 -20.30 0.47
N ARG A 29 4.00 -21.05 -0.44
CA ARG A 29 3.87 -22.50 -0.35
C ARG A 29 5.19 -23.22 -0.60
N HIS A 30 6.08 -22.60 -1.38
CA HIS A 30 7.37 -23.17 -1.74
C HIS A 30 8.50 -22.75 -0.81
N VAL A 31 8.51 -21.48 -0.37
CA VAL A 31 9.64 -20.91 0.39
C VAL A 31 9.26 -20.43 1.80
N GLY A 32 8.04 -20.70 2.23
CA GLY A 32 7.49 -20.16 3.48
C GLY A 32 7.05 -18.72 3.36
N SER A 33 6.14 -18.29 4.25
CA SER A 33 5.54 -16.95 4.18
C SER A 33 6.58 -15.82 4.32
N LEU A 34 7.51 -15.96 5.27
CA LEU A 34 8.58 -14.96 5.45
C LEU A 34 9.54 -14.93 4.25
N GLY A 35 9.88 -16.10 3.71
CA GLY A 35 10.70 -16.20 2.50
C GLY A 35 10.05 -15.52 1.30
N ALA A 36 8.75 -15.75 1.08
CA ALA A 36 8.02 -15.10 0.01
C ALA A 36 7.96 -13.56 0.16
N ALA A 37 7.71 -13.08 1.38
CA ALA A 37 7.74 -11.64 1.67
C ALA A 37 9.13 -11.05 1.38
N PHE A 38 10.19 -11.71 1.83
CA PHE A 38 11.56 -11.28 1.59
C PHE A 38 11.89 -11.24 0.09
N VAL A 39 11.57 -12.28 -0.67
CA VAL A 39 11.78 -12.33 -2.13
C VAL A 39 11.01 -11.21 -2.83
N SER A 40 9.74 -11.01 -2.48
CA SER A 40 8.90 -9.97 -3.08
C SER A 40 9.46 -8.57 -2.84
N VAL A 41 9.85 -8.24 -1.62
CA VAL A 41 10.43 -6.94 -1.27
C VAL A 41 11.81 -6.76 -1.91
N SER A 42 12.63 -7.81 -1.95
CA SER A 42 13.94 -7.77 -2.61
C SER A 42 13.82 -7.52 -4.12
N LEU A 43 12.85 -8.15 -4.77
CA LEU A 43 12.56 -7.89 -6.19
C LEU A 43 12.14 -6.44 -6.42
N SER A 44 11.28 -5.90 -5.56
CA SER A 44 10.87 -4.50 -5.60
C SER A 44 12.06 -3.55 -5.43
N LEU A 45 12.94 -3.85 -4.48
CA LEU A 45 14.19 -3.10 -4.27
C LEU A 45 15.08 -3.13 -5.52
N GLY A 46 15.23 -4.30 -6.13
CA GLY A 46 16.02 -4.46 -7.36
C GLY A 46 15.46 -3.64 -8.52
N ILE A 47 14.14 -3.69 -8.74
CA ILE A 47 13.46 -2.92 -9.79
C ILE A 47 13.65 -1.41 -9.55
N LEU A 48 13.41 -0.95 -8.33
CA LEU A 48 13.59 0.47 -7.97
C LEU A 48 15.05 0.90 -8.11
N GLY A 49 16.00 0.05 -7.74
CA GLY A 49 17.42 0.29 -7.91
C GLY A 49 17.80 0.48 -9.39
N VAL A 50 17.32 -0.41 -10.28
CA VAL A 50 17.53 -0.28 -11.72
C VAL A 50 16.91 1.01 -12.26
N LEU A 51 15.70 1.34 -11.87
CA LEU A 51 15.03 2.59 -12.28
C LEU A 51 15.80 3.81 -11.79
N LEU A 52 16.28 3.81 -10.55
CA LEU A 52 17.06 4.89 -9.97
C LEU A 52 18.37 5.15 -10.77
N VAL A 53 19.06 4.07 -11.14
CA VAL A 53 20.27 4.16 -11.98
C VAL A 53 19.91 4.65 -13.38
N ALA A 54 18.90 4.05 -14.02
CA ALA A 54 18.50 4.36 -15.39
C ALA A 54 18.04 5.82 -15.56
N THR A 55 17.44 6.40 -14.51
CA THR A 55 17.00 7.81 -14.52
C THR A 55 18.07 8.80 -14.06
N GLY A 56 19.28 8.34 -13.73
CA GLY A 56 20.34 9.19 -13.17
C GLY A 56 20.06 9.68 -11.75
N GLY A 57 19.12 9.06 -11.03
CA GLY A 57 18.65 9.49 -9.72
C GLY A 57 19.62 9.24 -8.57
N LEU A 58 20.75 8.56 -8.76
CA LEU A 58 21.70 8.24 -7.67
C LEU A 58 22.17 9.47 -6.91
N GLY A 59 22.39 10.60 -7.60
CA GLY A 59 22.80 11.85 -6.97
C GLY A 59 21.77 12.41 -5.96
N GLN A 60 20.50 12.06 -6.10
CA GLN A 60 19.44 12.49 -5.19
C GLN A 60 19.55 11.81 -3.83
N LEU A 61 20.23 10.66 -3.74
CA LEU A 61 20.47 9.96 -2.48
C LEU A 61 21.40 10.71 -1.52
N SER A 62 22.10 11.75 -1.98
CA SER A 62 22.86 12.64 -1.10
C SER A 62 21.99 13.32 -0.03
N GLY A 63 20.68 13.50 -0.30
CA GLY A 63 19.70 13.99 0.66
C GLY A 63 19.44 13.04 1.85
N LEU A 64 19.97 11.81 1.83
CA LEU A 64 19.89 10.89 2.97
C LEU A 64 20.61 11.39 4.23
N SER A 65 21.49 12.38 4.11
CA SER A 65 22.08 13.08 5.27
C SER A 65 21.03 13.77 6.15
N GLU A 66 19.86 14.10 5.60
CA GLU A 66 18.74 14.70 6.30
C GLU A 66 17.66 13.66 6.69
N PHE A 67 18.00 12.37 6.63
CA PHE A 67 17.07 11.30 6.96
C PHE A 67 16.63 11.37 8.42
N ARG A 68 15.32 11.41 8.64
CA ARG A 68 14.71 11.36 9.97
C ARG A 68 14.05 10.00 10.18
N ALA A 69 14.07 9.49 11.40
CA ALA A 69 13.53 8.17 11.74
C ALA A 69 12.05 8.00 11.34
N GLU A 70 11.28 9.09 11.36
CA GLU A 70 9.88 9.09 10.93
C GLU A 70 9.68 8.72 9.46
N TYR A 71 10.69 8.95 8.60
CA TYR A 71 10.61 8.58 7.17
C TYR A 71 10.77 7.07 6.95
N ALA A 72 11.30 6.34 7.94
CA ALA A 72 11.39 4.88 7.88
C ALA A 72 10.02 4.19 7.92
N ILE A 73 8.96 4.91 8.36
CA ILE A 73 7.61 4.34 8.47
C ILE A 73 7.10 3.76 7.15
N GLY A 74 7.47 4.39 6.01
CA GLY A 74 7.10 3.90 4.68
C GLY A 74 7.68 2.53 4.37
N GLY A 75 8.95 2.30 4.69
CA GLY A 75 9.60 1.00 4.49
C GLY A 75 9.05 -0.08 5.42
N VAL A 76 8.87 0.27 6.71
CA VAL A 76 8.28 -0.64 7.71
C VAL A 76 6.86 -1.03 7.33
N ALA A 77 6.03 -0.06 6.96
CA ALA A 77 4.65 -0.29 6.53
C ALA A 77 4.59 -1.15 5.25
N GLY A 78 5.48 -0.89 4.29
CA GLY A 78 5.58 -1.69 3.05
C GLY A 78 5.94 -3.15 3.33
N ALA A 79 6.90 -3.41 4.18
CA ALA A 79 7.26 -4.78 4.58
C ALA A 79 6.12 -5.46 5.36
N ALA A 80 5.48 -4.74 6.29
CA ALA A 80 4.38 -5.25 7.08
C ALA A 80 3.17 -5.62 6.20
N ILE A 81 2.76 -4.76 5.26
CA ILE A 81 1.62 -5.05 4.39
C ILE A 81 1.88 -6.28 3.53
N VAL A 82 3.09 -6.44 2.98
CA VAL A 82 3.45 -7.63 2.20
C VAL A 82 3.41 -8.89 3.06
N GLY A 83 4.04 -8.85 4.25
CA GLY A 83 4.10 -10.01 5.15
C GLY A 83 2.73 -10.43 5.69
N ILE A 84 1.87 -9.46 6.05
CA ILE A 84 0.54 -9.73 6.60
C ILE A 84 -0.40 -10.21 5.50
N SER A 85 -0.47 -9.50 4.37
CA SER A 85 -1.45 -9.79 3.32
C SER A 85 -1.27 -11.16 2.68
N LEU A 86 -0.02 -11.65 2.53
CA LEU A 86 0.23 -12.99 1.96
C LEU A 86 -0.25 -14.12 2.86
N VAL A 87 -0.38 -13.88 4.17
CA VAL A 87 -0.92 -14.84 5.13
C VAL A 87 -2.45 -14.74 5.17
N THR A 88 -2.95 -13.52 5.32
CA THR A 88 -4.40 -13.26 5.47
C THR A 88 -5.21 -13.53 4.20
N VAL A 89 -4.59 -13.49 3.02
CA VAL A 89 -5.28 -13.80 1.76
C VAL A 89 -5.79 -15.26 1.70
N ARG A 90 -5.21 -16.16 2.49
CA ARG A 90 -5.65 -17.55 2.57
C ARG A 90 -6.96 -17.70 3.32
N GLU A 91 -7.25 -16.78 4.25
CA GLU A 91 -8.47 -16.77 5.08
C GLU A 91 -9.55 -15.87 4.47
N LEU A 92 -9.16 -14.70 3.96
CA LEU A 92 -10.08 -13.65 3.53
C LEU A 92 -10.29 -13.59 2.02
N GLY A 93 -9.53 -14.40 1.25
CA GLY A 93 -9.48 -14.23 -0.19
C GLY A 93 -8.83 -12.91 -0.62
N ALA A 94 -8.52 -12.77 -1.92
CA ALA A 94 -7.88 -11.55 -2.43
C ALA A 94 -8.81 -10.32 -2.30
N GLY A 95 -10.10 -10.48 -2.55
CA GLY A 95 -11.08 -9.40 -2.42
C GLY A 95 -11.22 -8.90 -0.98
N GLY A 96 -11.29 -9.80 0.00
CA GLY A 96 -11.39 -9.46 1.42
C GLY A 96 -10.17 -8.70 1.92
N VAL A 97 -8.95 -9.16 1.58
CA VAL A 97 -7.71 -8.46 1.95
C VAL A 97 -7.67 -7.07 1.36
N VAL A 98 -7.97 -6.90 0.06
CA VAL A 98 -7.96 -5.60 -0.59
C VAL A 98 -9.02 -4.68 0.02
N ALA A 99 -10.25 -5.16 0.22
CA ALA A 99 -11.33 -4.36 0.79
C ALA A 99 -10.98 -3.87 2.21
N ALA A 100 -10.50 -4.76 3.09
CA ALA A 100 -10.11 -4.41 4.45
C ALA A 100 -8.94 -3.42 4.47
N THR A 101 -7.94 -3.65 3.62
CA THR A 101 -6.76 -2.79 3.53
C THR A 101 -7.13 -1.39 3.04
N VAL A 102 -7.90 -1.27 1.95
CA VAL A 102 -8.32 0.01 1.38
C VAL A 102 -9.21 0.78 2.36
N CYS A 103 -10.15 0.09 3.02
CA CYS A 103 -11.01 0.70 4.04
C CYS A 103 -10.17 1.32 5.17
N THR A 104 -9.22 0.57 5.72
CA THR A 104 -8.34 1.05 6.79
C THR A 104 -7.44 2.18 6.31
N GLN A 105 -6.85 2.07 5.12
CA GLN A 105 -6.01 3.12 4.52
C GLN A 105 -6.78 4.42 4.35
N LEU A 106 -8.04 4.37 3.91
CA LEU A 106 -8.85 5.59 3.76
C LEU A 106 -9.14 6.24 5.12
N ILE A 107 -9.49 5.46 6.14
CA ILE A 107 -9.74 5.98 7.49
C ILE A 107 -8.47 6.68 8.02
N VAL A 108 -7.33 6.00 7.93
CA VAL A 108 -6.05 6.55 8.40
C VAL A 108 -5.66 7.79 7.59
N SER A 109 -5.85 7.78 6.27
CA SER A 109 -5.53 8.94 5.42
C SER A 109 -6.36 10.18 5.79
N LEU A 110 -7.64 10.00 6.12
CA LEU A 110 -8.48 11.12 6.57
C LEU A 110 -8.01 11.70 7.91
N ILE A 111 -7.53 10.85 8.81
CA ILE A 111 -6.94 11.28 10.08
C ILE A 111 -5.65 12.08 9.82
N LEU A 112 -4.75 11.56 8.96
CA LEU A 112 -3.52 12.25 8.59
C LEU A 112 -3.77 13.58 7.89
N ASP A 113 -4.74 13.62 6.96
CA ASP A 113 -5.20 14.84 6.29
C ASP A 113 -5.72 15.86 7.30
N ARG A 114 -6.47 15.42 8.32
CA ARG A 114 -7.01 16.31 9.35
C ARG A 114 -5.93 16.89 10.25
N LEU A 115 -4.93 16.07 10.60
CA LEU A 115 -3.84 16.46 11.49
C LEU A 115 -2.77 17.29 10.77
N GLY A 116 -2.68 17.21 9.44
CA GLY A 116 -1.66 17.92 8.65
C GLY A 116 -0.24 17.47 8.96
N VAL A 117 -0.05 16.20 9.35
CA VAL A 117 1.27 15.62 9.65
C VAL A 117 1.98 15.15 8.38
N LEU A 118 3.27 14.82 8.48
CA LEU A 118 4.10 14.30 7.36
C LEU A 118 4.14 15.24 6.13
N GLY A 119 4.09 16.56 6.36
CA GLY A 119 4.14 17.55 5.29
C GLY A 119 2.81 17.78 4.55
N LEU A 120 1.72 17.19 5.02
CA LEU A 120 0.39 17.41 4.45
C LEU A 120 -0.18 18.74 4.93
N SER A 121 -0.93 19.43 4.05
CA SER A 121 -1.72 20.58 4.46
C SER A 121 -3.02 20.12 5.12
N PRO A 122 -3.37 20.61 6.33
CA PRO A 122 -4.59 20.22 7.02
C PRO A 122 -5.83 20.44 6.15
N THR A 123 -6.66 19.41 6.00
CA THR A 123 -7.91 19.47 5.25
C THR A 123 -9.11 19.12 6.12
N GLY A 124 -10.24 19.74 5.84
CA GLY A 124 -11.50 19.46 6.55
C GLY A 124 -12.08 18.10 6.17
N ILE A 125 -12.64 17.41 7.15
CA ILE A 125 -13.45 16.21 6.90
C ILE A 125 -14.83 16.66 6.44
N THR A 126 -15.20 16.31 5.20
CA THR A 126 -16.50 16.66 4.64
C THR A 126 -17.53 15.54 4.86
N PRO A 127 -18.84 15.84 4.89
CA PRO A 127 -19.87 14.80 4.96
C PRO A 127 -19.76 13.76 3.86
N ALA A 128 -19.36 14.15 2.65
CA ALA A 128 -19.14 13.23 1.53
C ALA A 128 -17.99 12.23 1.80
N ARG A 129 -16.90 12.68 2.44
CA ARG A 129 -15.80 11.80 2.85
C ARG A 129 -16.24 10.79 3.92
N ILE A 130 -17.04 11.25 4.90
CA ILE A 130 -17.61 10.36 5.92
C ILE A 130 -18.52 9.31 5.26
N ALA A 131 -19.43 9.73 4.37
CA ALA A 131 -20.30 8.81 3.65
C ALA A 131 -19.49 7.79 2.84
N GLY A 132 -18.41 8.20 2.19
CA GLY A 132 -17.49 7.30 1.47
C GLY A 132 -16.88 6.22 2.38
N VAL A 133 -16.44 6.60 3.57
CA VAL A 133 -15.89 5.65 4.57
C VAL A 133 -16.97 4.66 5.02
N VAL A 134 -18.17 5.13 5.32
CA VAL A 134 -19.30 4.28 5.75
C VAL A 134 -19.64 3.25 4.67
N LEU A 135 -19.71 3.68 3.41
CA LEU A 135 -19.98 2.79 2.28
C LEU A 135 -18.86 1.76 2.08
N LEU A 136 -17.60 2.15 2.25
CA LEU A 136 -16.47 1.21 2.18
C LEU A 136 -16.48 0.20 3.32
N ILE A 137 -16.79 0.61 4.54
CA ILE A 137 -16.95 -0.31 5.69
C ILE A 137 -18.06 -1.31 5.39
N ALA A 138 -19.23 -0.83 4.96
CA ALA A 138 -20.36 -1.70 4.61
C ALA A 138 -19.98 -2.69 3.48
N GLY A 139 -19.34 -2.21 2.41
CA GLY A 139 -18.85 -3.05 1.31
C GLY A 139 -17.81 -4.08 1.76
N THR A 140 -16.89 -3.69 2.65
CA THR A 140 -15.88 -4.61 3.21
C THR A 140 -16.56 -5.72 4.01
N ILE A 141 -17.51 -5.38 4.88
CA ILE A 141 -18.28 -6.37 5.66
C ILE A 141 -19.01 -7.35 4.73
N LEU A 142 -19.67 -6.84 3.68
CA LEU A 142 -20.37 -7.69 2.72
C LEU A 142 -19.45 -8.64 1.97
N LEU A 143 -18.23 -8.19 1.63
CA LEU A 143 -17.24 -9.01 0.94
C LEU A 143 -16.56 -10.05 1.84
N THR A 144 -16.49 -9.79 3.14
CA THR A 144 -15.80 -10.68 4.09
C THR A 144 -16.74 -11.55 4.91
N ALA A 145 -18.03 -11.25 4.94
CA ALA A 145 -19.04 -12.00 5.70
C ALA A 145 -19.76 -13.10 4.88
N GLY A 146 -19.43 -13.25 3.61
CA GLY A 146 -20.11 -14.15 2.67
C GLY A 146 -19.45 -15.51 2.45
N ASP A 147 -18.39 -15.83 3.21
CA ASP A 147 -17.66 -17.11 3.08
C ASP A 147 -17.92 -18.02 4.28
#